data_f6a51162ff5feb8cc5c9beee156f7ad5
#
_entry.id   f6a51162ff5feb8cc5c9beee156f7ad5
#
_cell.length_a   1.000
_cell.length_b   1.000
_cell.length_c   1.000
_cell.angle_alpha   90.00
_cell.angle_beta   90.00
_cell.angle_gamma   90.00
#
_symmetry.space_group_name_H-M   'P 1'
#
loop_
_entity.id
_entity.type
_entity.pdbx_description
1 polymer ?
#
loop_
_entity_poly.entity_id
_entity_poly.type
_entity_poly.pdbx_seq_one_letter_code
_entity_poly.pdbx_strand_id
1 'polypeptide(L)'
;MTKEERAELDFLENLLKKQKEEEQKGVLSREEGMRPLAEVFPKIVLASQSPRRVELIQLLGITPEVYPSHANEERKEEDPQLLTQRLAFRKAEEVRKHFDENTLILAADTVVFDGKTVLGKPKGEEDAFRMLSSLSGRKHEVYTGVCLLYGEKKMGFCEKTTVQLLRLSEQEIREYIASGDSMDKAGAYGIQGIFARFVKGIEGDYYNVMGLPVSRLYQSLKLFCKEIGRN
;
A
#
# COMPACT_ATOMS: atom_id res chain seq x y z
N MET A 1 -19.10 1.38 20.24
CA MET A 1 -18.54 0.64 19.09
C MET A 1 -19.69 0.30 18.17
N THR A 2 -19.69 0.84 16.97
CA THR A 2 -20.71 0.58 15.95
C THR A 2 -20.55 -0.82 15.36
N LYS A 3 -21.56 -1.32 14.60
CA LYS A 3 -21.43 -2.58 13.87
C LYS A 3 -20.26 -2.56 12.85
N GLU A 4 -20.03 -1.40 12.25
CA GLU A 4 -18.96 -1.19 11.28
C GLU A 4 -17.58 -1.21 11.96
N GLU A 5 -17.42 -0.54 13.09
CA GLU A 5 -16.17 -0.57 13.89
C GLU A 5 -15.82 -1.98 14.37
N ARG A 6 -16.85 -2.79 14.72
CA ARG A 6 -16.66 -4.17 15.15
C ARG A 6 -16.22 -5.07 13.99
N ALA A 7 -16.86 -4.92 12.82
CA ALA A 7 -16.47 -5.67 11.62
C ALA A 7 -15.06 -5.33 11.14
N GLU A 8 -14.65 -4.06 11.28
CA GLU A 8 -13.30 -3.59 11.00
C GLU A 8 -12.27 -4.23 11.96
N LEU A 9 -12.58 -4.26 13.26
CA LEU A 9 -11.71 -4.85 14.27
C LEU A 9 -11.54 -6.35 14.07
N ASP A 10 -12.64 -7.08 13.88
CA ASP A 10 -12.64 -8.53 13.61
C ASP A 10 -11.84 -8.86 12.34
N PHE A 11 -11.93 -8.04 11.30
CA PHE A 11 -11.16 -8.20 10.08
C PHE A 11 -9.65 -8.00 10.33
N LEU A 12 -9.27 -6.96 11.04
CA LEU A 12 -7.87 -6.67 11.35
C LEU A 12 -7.23 -7.74 12.26
N GLU A 13 -7.94 -8.23 13.26
CA GLU A 13 -7.48 -9.32 14.12
C GLU A 13 -7.26 -10.62 13.35
N ASN A 14 -8.19 -10.97 12.45
CA ASN A 14 -8.06 -12.14 11.58
C ASN A 14 -6.88 -12.00 10.60
N LEU A 15 -6.63 -10.79 10.07
CA LEU A 15 -5.47 -10.51 9.22
C LEU A 15 -4.15 -10.74 9.94
N LEU A 16 -4.01 -10.20 11.15
CA LEU A 16 -2.80 -10.37 11.97
C LEU A 16 -2.53 -11.84 12.29
N LYS A 17 -3.59 -12.61 12.54
CA LYS A 17 -3.47 -14.05 12.79
C LYS A 17 -3.01 -14.82 11.55
N LYS A 18 -3.62 -14.55 10.39
CA LYS A 18 -3.22 -15.17 9.10
C LYS A 18 -1.79 -14.82 8.72
N GLN A 19 -1.37 -13.57 8.87
CA GLN A 19 0.02 -13.17 8.57
C GLN A 19 1.05 -13.92 9.41
N LYS A 20 0.80 -14.07 10.72
CA LYS A 20 1.68 -14.84 11.60
C LYS A 20 1.75 -16.32 11.21
N GLU A 21 0.64 -16.91 10.74
CA GLU A 21 0.59 -18.29 10.27
C GLU A 21 1.33 -18.49 8.93
N GLU A 22 1.26 -17.50 8.02
CA GLU A 22 1.95 -17.53 6.72
C GLU A 22 3.47 -17.34 6.87
N GLU A 23 3.93 -16.46 7.75
CA GLU A 23 5.34 -16.29 8.07
C GLU A 23 5.98 -17.58 8.62
N GLN A 24 5.18 -18.45 9.28
CA GLN A 24 5.65 -19.73 9.82
C GLN A 24 5.65 -20.87 8.78
N LYS A 25 4.85 -20.79 7.69
CA LYS A 25 4.65 -21.90 6.74
C LYS A 25 5.60 -21.91 5.54
N GLY A 26 6.46 -20.91 5.36
CA GLY A 26 7.50 -20.84 4.31
C GLY A 26 7.19 -21.58 3.00
N VAL A 27 7.10 -20.82 1.91
CA VAL A 27 7.15 -21.26 0.50
C VAL A 27 5.99 -22.09 -0.04
N LEU A 28 5.19 -21.45 -0.88
CA LEU A 28 4.17 -22.08 -1.71
C LEU A 28 4.79 -23.07 -2.69
N SER A 29 4.25 -24.29 -2.73
CA SER A 29 4.59 -25.34 -3.71
C SER A 29 4.38 -24.89 -5.15
N ARG A 30 5.18 -25.42 -6.09
CA ARG A 30 4.96 -25.28 -7.54
C ARG A 30 3.59 -25.84 -7.89
N GLU A 31 2.67 -24.99 -8.31
CA GLU A 31 1.34 -25.40 -8.75
C GLU A 31 1.12 -25.12 -10.24
N GLU A 32 0.31 -25.99 -10.86
CA GLU A 32 -0.12 -25.97 -12.25
C GLU A 32 -0.76 -24.63 -12.64
N GLY A 33 -0.61 -24.27 -13.91
CA GLY A 33 -0.88 -22.95 -14.47
C GLY A 33 -2.24 -22.34 -14.08
N MET A 34 -2.17 -21.25 -13.34
CA MET A 34 -3.34 -20.39 -13.06
C MET A 34 -3.74 -19.66 -14.34
N ARG A 35 -5.05 -19.51 -14.58
CA ARG A 35 -5.56 -18.63 -15.64
C ARG A 35 -5.03 -17.21 -15.45
N PRO A 36 -4.88 -16.43 -16.53
CA PRO A 36 -4.56 -15.01 -16.41
C PRO A 36 -5.53 -14.31 -15.46
N LEU A 37 -5.04 -13.47 -14.55
CA LEU A 37 -5.87 -12.78 -13.55
C LEU A 37 -7.02 -11.98 -14.17
N ALA A 38 -6.80 -11.43 -15.38
CA ALA A 38 -7.82 -10.72 -16.14
C ALA A 38 -8.98 -11.63 -16.61
N GLU A 39 -8.75 -12.93 -16.73
CA GLU A 39 -9.80 -13.91 -17.08
C GLU A 39 -10.56 -14.38 -15.83
N VAL A 40 -9.89 -14.39 -14.67
CA VAL A 40 -10.50 -14.80 -13.39
C VAL A 40 -11.47 -13.74 -12.89
N PHE A 41 -11.08 -12.47 -13.00
CA PHE A 41 -11.89 -11.32 -12.57
C PHE A 41 -12.34 -10.51 -13.79
N PRO A 42 -13.61 -10.61 -14.21
CA PRO A 42 -14.14 -9.86 -15.36
C PRO A 42 -14.01 -8.35 -15.21
N LYS A 43 -14.05 -7.88 -13.96
CA LYS A 43 -13.89 -6.46 -13.63
C LYS A 43 -13.02 -6.30 -12.39
N ILE A 44 -12.00 -5.45 -12.52
CA ILE A 44 -11.08 -5.10 -11.43
C ILE A 44 -11.09 -3.58 -11.27
N VAL A 45 -11.37 -3.11 -10.07
CA VAL A 45 -11.42 -1.69 -9.71
C VAL A 45 -10.28 -1.39 -8.76
N LEU A 46 -9.49 -0.37 -9.07
CA LEU A 46 -8.46 0.18 -8.20
C LEU A 46 -9.00 1.40 -7.47
N ALA A 47 -9.22 1.26 -6.15
CA ALA A 47 -9.70 2.31 -5.26
C ALA A 47 -8.56 3.29 -4.88
N SER A 48 -7.97 3.96 -5.88
CA SER A 48 -6.82 4.84 -5.66
C SER A 48 -6.70 5.90 -6.74
N GLN A 49 -6.27 7.10 -6.36
CA GLN A 49 -5.90 8.19 -7.28
C GLN A 49 -4.43 8.12 -7.73
N SER A 50 -3.62 7.22 -7.17
CA SER A 50 -2.18 7.19 -7.43
C SER A 50 -1.86 6.63 -8.81
N PRO A 51 -1.26 7.42 -9.73
CA PRO A 51 -0.83 6.92 -11.04
C PRO A 51 0.18 5.78 -10.92
N ARG A 52 1.07 5.86 -9.91
CA ARG A 52 2.07 4.82 -9.65
C ARG A 52 1.44 3.45 -9.35
N ARG A 53 0.31 3.41 -8.63
CA ARG A 53 -0.41 2.15 -8.37
C ARG A 53 -1.04 1.58 -9.63
N VAL A 54 -1.51 2.44 -10.54
CA VAL A 54 -1.99 2.01 -11.87
C VAL A 54 -0.86 1.36 -12.66
N GLU A 55 0.32 1.99 -12.72
CA GLU A 55 1.49 1.44 -13.39
C GLU A 55 1.91 0.09 -12.77
N LEU A 56 1.91 0.00 -11.44
CA LEU A 56 2.33 -1.22 -10.73
C LEU A 56 1.38 -2.40 -10.94
N ILE A 57 0.07 -2.17 -10.94
CA ILE A 57 -0.89 -3.25 -11.17
C ILE A 57 -0.84 -3.76 -12.61
N GLN A 58 -0.47 -2.91 -13.57
CA GLN A 58 -0.26 -3.30 -14.97
C GLN A 58 0.90 -4.29 -15.15
N LEU A 59 1.88 -4.30 -14.23
CA LEU A 59 2.94 -5.32 -14.23
C LEU A 59 2.41 -6.74 -13.99
N LEU A 60 1.20 -6.86 -13.45
CA LEU A 60 0.48 -8.15 -13.27
C LEU A 60 -0.39 -8.51 -14.48
N GLY A 61 -0.31 -7.76 -15.59
CA GLY A 61 -1.19 -7.94 -16.74
C GLY A 61 -2.63 -7.48 -16.51
N ILE A 62 -2.87 -6.66 -15.47
CA ILE A 62 -4.19 -6.16 -15.07
C ILE A 62 -4.35 -4.72 -15.55
N THR A 63 -5.44 -4.43 -16.27
CA THR A 63 -5.88 -3.07 -16.57
C THR A 63 -7.08 -2.74 -15.71
N PRO A 64 -6.92 -2.00 -14.59
CA PRO A 64 -8.01 -1.73 -13.67
C PRO A 64 -8.88 -0.59 -14.16
N GLU A 65 -10.16 -0.60 -13.80
CA GLU A 65 -10.95 0.63 -13.73
C GLU A 65 -10.49 1.44 -12.52
N VAL A 66 -10.17 2.71 -12.71
CA VAL A 66 -9.73 3.59 -11.61
C VAL A 66 -10.95 4.30 -11.04
N TYR A 67 -11.22 4.06 -9.77
CA TYR A 67 -12.30 4.71 -9.02
C TYR A 67 -11.76 5.19 -7.67
N PRO A 68 -11.43 6.49 -7.54
CA PRO A 68 -10.84 7.04 -6.33
C PRO A 68 -11.77 6.92 -5.13
N SER A 69 -11.26 6.47 -4.00
CA SER A 69 -12.00 6.48 -2.74
C SER A 69 -12.01 7.86 -2.11
N HIS A 70 -13.14 8.22 -1.51
CA HIS A 70 -13.35 9.40 -0.67
C HIS A 70 -13.49 9.05 0.81
N ALA A 71 -13.07 7.85 1.22
CA ALA A 71 -13.09 7.42 2.61
C ALA A 71 -12.27 8.36 3.50
N ASN A 72 -12.74 8.56 4.73
CA ASN A 72 -12.02 9.36 5.72
C ASN A 72 -10.67 8.69 6.06
N GLU A 73 -9.57 9.39 5.80
CA GLU A 73 -8.20 8.98 6.09
C GLU A 73 -7.72 9.49 7.47
N GLU A 74 -8.61 9.56 8.46
CA GLU A 74 -8.22 9.96 9.80
C GLU A 74 -7.11 9.04 10.33
N ARG A 75 -5.98 9.65 10.66
CA ARG A 75 -4.78 8.97 11.17
C ARG A 75 -4.74 9.20 12.68
N LYS A 76 -5.23 8.23 13.42
CA LYS A 76 -4.99 8.17 14.87
C LYS A 76 -3.57 7.64 15.09
N GLU A 77 -2.99 7.96 16.25
CA GLU A 77 -1.70 7.40 16.67
C GLU A 77 -1.83 5.88 16.83
N GLU A 78 -1.33 5.14 15.85
CA GLU A 78 -1.46 3.69 15.74
C GLU A 78 -0.17 3.07 15.20
N ASP A 79 -0.06 1.77 15.40
CA ASP A 79 0.92 0.96 14.71
C ASP A 79 0.81 1.15 13.18
N PRO A 80 1.90 1.48 12.45
CA PRO A 80 1.85 1.78 11.02
C PRO A 80 1.27 0.64 10.17
N GLN A 81 1.48 -0.61 10.60
CA GLN A 81 0.95 -1.78 9.92
C GLN A 81 -0.57 -1.83 10.02
N LEU A 82 -1.12 -1.65 11.23
CA LEU A 82 -2.57 -1.62 11.45
C LEU A 82 -3.22 -0.44 10.76
N LEU A 83 -2.60 0.73 10.84
CA LEU A 83 -3.09 1.95 10.21
C LEU A 83 -3.27 1.77 8.71
N THR A 84 -2.23 1.28 8.00
CA THR A 84 -2.28 1.12 6.54
C THR A 84 -3.29 0.07 6.10
N GLN A 85 -3.42 -1.03 6.85
CA GLN A 85 -4.43 -2.06 6.58
C GLN A 85 -5.85 -1.51 6.78
N ARG A 86 -6.08 -0.76 7.87
CA ARG A 86 -7.37 -0.12 8.15
C ARG A 86 -7.76 0.89 7.07
N LEU A 87 -6.83 1.74 6.66
CA LEU A 87 -7.09 2.73 5.61
C LEU A 87 -7.36 2.06 4.26
N ALA A 88 -6.61 1.02 3.90
CA ALA A 88 -6.87 0.25 2.69
C ALA A 88 -8.25 -0.43 2.74
N PHE A 89 -8.62 -1.02 3.87
CA PHE A 89 -9.94 -1.62 4.05
C PHE A 89 -11.08 -0.60 3.92
N ARG A 90 -10.98 0.55 4.58
CA ARG A 90 -11.99 1.62 4.48
C ARG A 90 -12.16 2.12 3.05
N LYS A 91 -11.06 2.30 2.32
CA LYS A 91 -11.10 2.67 0.90
C LYS A 91 -11.82 1.62 0.06
N ALA A 92 -11.51 0.35 0.26
CA ALA A 92 -12.14 -0.74 -0.47
C ALA A 92 -13.65 -0.83 -0.16
N GLU A 93 -14.05 -0.76 1.11
CA GLU A 93 -15.46 -0.82 1.52
C GLU A 93 -16.29 0.39 1.04
N GLU A 94 -15.67 1.56 0.97
CA GLU A 94 -16.37 2.74 0.42
C GLU A 94 -16.62 2.56 -1.06
N VAL A 95 -15.61 2.18 -1.84
CA VAL A 95 -15.70 2.00 -3.29
C VAL A 95 -16.62 0.82 -3.66
N ARG A 96 -16.60 -0.28 -2.89
CA ARG A 96 -17.46 -1.45 -3.11
C ARG A 96 -18.94 -1.08 -3.23
N LYS A 97 -19.42 -0.05 -2.54
CA LYS A 97 -20.82 0.39 -2.56
C LYS A 97 -21.29 0.84 -3.95
N HIS A 98 -20.38 1.09 -4.87
CA HIS A 98 -20.64 1.58 -6.21
C HIS A 98 -20.56 0.50 -7.30
N PHE A 99 -20.25 -0.75 -6.91
CA PHE A 99 -20.02 -1.85 -7.85
C PHE A 99 -20.77 -3.11 -7.42
N ASP A 100 -20.99 -4.02 -8.37
CA ASP A 100 -21.63 -5.30 -8.12
C ASP A 100 -20.69 -6.32 -7.44
N GLU A 101 -21.27 -7.43 -6.96
CA GLU A 101 -20.55 -8.46 -6.22
C GLU A 101 -19.50 -9.20 -7.05
N ASN A 102 -19.58 -9.14 -8.39
CA ASN A 102 -18.65 -9.79 -9.30
C ASN A 102 -17.44 -8.89 -9.65
N THR A 103 -17.32 -7.75 -9.00
CA THR A 103 -16.21 -6.82 -9.17
C THR A 103 -15.16 -7.03 -8.09
N LEU A 104 -13.90 -7.23 -8.49
CA LEU A 104 -12.77 -7.22 -7.55
C LEU A 104 -12.40 -5.77 -7.24
N ILE A 105 -12.51 -5.37 -5.98
CA ILE A 105 -12.04 -4.09 -5.50
C ILE A 105 -10.66 -4.26 -4.86
N LEU A 106 -9.68 -3.52 -5.35
CA LEU A 106 -8.33 -3.44 -4.82
C LEU A 106 -8.08 -2.05 -4.26
N ALA A 107 -7.71 -1.96 -3.01
CA ALA A 107 -7.30 -0.72 -2.36
C ALA A 107 -5.94 -0.87 -1.70
N ALA A 108 -5.21 0.25 -1.60
CA ALA A 108 -3.96 0.30 -0.86
C ALA A 108 -3.79 1.65 -0.16
N ASP A 109 -3.06 1.63 0.95
CA ASP A 109 -2.59 2.84 1.62
C ASP A 109 -1.12 2.71 2.00
N THR A 110 -0.38 3.82 1.93
CA THR A 110 1.07 3.82 2.17
C THR A 110 1.44 4.94 3.13
N VAL A 111 2.26 4.60 4.12
CA VAL A 111 2.83 5.56 5.06
C VAL A 111 4.33 5.34 5.22
N VAL A 112 5.02 6.40 5.61
CA VAL A 112 6.41 6.37 6.06
C VAL A 112 6.43 6.46 7.57
N PHE A 113 7.27 5.65 8.23
CA PHE A 113 7.47 5.68 9.67
C PHE A 113 8.93 5.99 9.97
N ASP A 114 9.21 7.10 10.67
CA ASP A 114 10.57 7.55 10.96
C ASP A 114 11.19 6.94 12.22
N GLY A 115 10.50 5.98 12.83
CA GLY A 115 10.84 5.34 14.10
C GLY A 115 10.15 5.98 15.31
N LYS A 116 9.38 7.08 15.10
CA LYS A 116 8.62 7.78 16.14
C LYS A 116 7.20 8.14 15.70
N THR A 117 7.07 8.65 14.49
CA THR A 117 5.82 9.18 13.96
C THR A 117 5.54 8.66 12.55
N VAL A 118 4.27 8.54 12.24
CA VAL A 118 3.80 8.23 10.90
C VAL A 118 3.75 9.52 10.06
N LEU A 119 4.49 9.51 8.96
CA LEU A 119 4.55 10.60 8.00
C LEU A 119 3.62 10.30 6.82
N GLY A 120 2.61 11.13 6.65
CA GLY A 120 1.74 11.12 5.47
C GLY A 120 2.26 12.02 4.36
N LYS A 121 1.35 12.49 3.49
CA LYS A 121 1.66 13.53 2.51
C LYS A 121 1.89 14.86 3.24
N PRO A 122 2.86 15.66 2.81
CA PRO A 122 3.13 16.96 3.42
C PRO A 122 1.95 17.94 3.15
N LYS A 123 1.72 18.83 4.11
CA LYS A 123 0.68 19.87 4.02
C LYS A 123 1.16 21.15 3.32
N GLY A 124 2.44 21.22 3.01
CA GLY A 124 3.10 22.35 2.37
C GLY A 124 4.61 22.16 2.37
N GLU A 125 5.35 23.10 1.76
CA GLU A 125 6.80 23.01 1.56
C GLU A 125 7.58 22.92 2.88
N GLU A 126 7.20 23.69 3.90
CA GLU A 126 7.84 23.63 5.22
C GLU A 126 7.57 22.31 5.95
N ASP A 127 6.42 21.69 5.73
CA ASP A 127 6.13 20.37 6.25
C ASP A 127 6.96 19.30 5.53
N ALA A 128 7.07 19.40 4.19
CA ALA A 128 7.96 18.56 3.39
C ALA A 128 9.43 18.71 3.86
N PHE A 129 9.88 19.92 4.11
CA PHE A 129 11.22 20.18 4.61
C PHE A 129 11.47 19.51 5.96
N ARG A 130 10.54 19.62 6.90
CA ARG A 130 10.62 18.95 8.21
C ARG A 130 10.68 17.42 8.07
N MET A 131 9.82 16.85 7.22
CA MET A 131 9.80 15.40 6.96
C MET A 131 11.15 14.93 6.39
N LEU A 132 11.63 15.55 5.33
CA LEU A 132 12.90 15.17 4.69
C LEU A 132 14.10 15.35 5.60
N SER A 133 14.11 16.42 6.40
CA SER A 133 15.15 16.66 7.40
C SER A 133 15.16 15.58 8.48
N SER A 134 13.99 15.09 8.91
CA SER A 134 13.88 14.00 9.89
C SER A 134 14.40 12.66 9.36
N LEU A 135 14.29 12.42 8.05
CA LEU A 135 14.70 11.19 7.37
C LEU A 135 16.17 11.21 6.90
N SER A 136 16.77 12.41 6.76
CA SER A 136 18.13 12.61 6.25
C SER A 136 19.18 11.82 7.03
N GLY A 137 20.01 11.03 6.33
CA GLY A 137 21.09 10.25 6.90
C GLY A 137 20.66 9.05 7.75
N ARG A 138 19.38 8.68 7.73
CA ARG A 138 18.80 7.66 8.61
C ARG A 138 18.12 6.53 7.84
N LYS A 139 17.86 5.43 8.54
CA LYS A 139 16.91 4.40 8.14
C LYS A 139 15.51 4.79 8.59
N HIS A 140 14.53 4.49 7.78
CA HIS A 140 13.11 4.61 8.09
C HIS A 140 12.35 3.46 7.42
N GLU A 141 11.10 3.29 7.76
CA GLU A 141 10.28 2.19 7.27
C GLU A 141 9.11 2.73 6.43
N VAL A 142 8.80 2.01 5.36
CA VAL A 142 7.64 2.26 4.50
C VAL A 142 6.69 1.07 4.61
N TYR A 143 5.46 1.36 4.98
CA TYR A 143 4.40 0.37 5.12
C TYR A 143 3.34 0.61 4.05
N THR A 144 2.96 -0.46 3.33
CA THR A 144 1.80 -0.42 2.43
C THR A 144 0.83 -1.53 2.82
N GLY A 145 -0.35 -1.12 3.27
CA GLY A 145 -1.50 -2.00 3.47
C GLY A 145 -2.26 -2.18 2.16
N VAL A 146 -2.69 -3.40 1.89
CA VAL A 146 -3.50 -3.77 0.71
C VAL A 146 -4.75 -4.49 1.17
N CYS A 147 -5.89 -4.21 0.51
CA CYS A 147 -7.17 -4.88 0.72
C CYS A 147 -7.76 -5.32 -0.62
N LEU A 148 -8.25 -6.56 -0.67
CA LEU A 148 -8.99 -7.17 -1.76
C LEU A 148 -10.39 -7.51 -1.28
N LEU A 149 -11.42 -7.08 -2.02
CA LEU A 149 -12.82 -7.44 -1.76
C LEU A 149 -13.46 -8.03 -3.02
N TYR A 150 -14.17 -9.12 -2.87
CA TYR A 150 -14.96 -9.74 -3.95
C TYR A 150 -16.20 -10.43 -3.35
N GLY A 151 -17.40 -9.97 -3.65
CA GLY A 151 -18.60 -10.37 -2.93
C GLY A 151 -18.41 -10.18 -1.42
N GLU A 152 -18.68 -11.22 -0.65
CA GLU A 152 -18.48 -11.23 0.82
C GLU A 152 -17.05 -11.62 1.25
N LYS A 153 -16.19 -12.01 0.29
CA LYS A 153 -14.82 -12.41 0.58
C LYS A 153 -13.90 -11.20 0.72
N LYS A 154 -13.03 -11.26 1.70
CA LYS A 154 -12.09 -10.20 2.04
C LYS A 154 -10.72 -10.78 2.31
N MET A 155 -9.69 -10.18 1.74
CA MET A 155 -8.30 -10.48 2.04
C MET A 155 -7.52 -9.19 2.17
N GLY A 156 -6.55 -9.16 3.06
CA GLY A 156 -5.66 -8.01 3.19
C GLY A 156 -4.31 -8.43 3.76
N PHE A 157 -3.33 -7.57 3.55
CA PHE A 157 -1.98 -7.74 4.09
C PHE A 157 -1.28 -6.38 4.21
N CYS A 158 -0.16 -6.35 4.91
CA CYS A 158 0.73 -5.19 4.95
C CYS A 158 2.14 -5.63 4.60
N GLU A 159 2.82 -4.88 3.75
CA GLU A 159 4.23 -5.06 3.43
C GLU A 159 5.05 -3.94 4.06
N LYS A 160 6.25 -4.31 4.55
CA LYS A 160 7.20 -3.39 5.15
C LYS A 160 8.52 -3.40 4.41
N THR A 161 9.07 -2.22 4.12
CA THR A 161 10.40 -2.05 3.52
C THR A 161 11.18 -1.00 4.28
N THR A 162 12.43 -1.30 4.61
CA THR A 162 13.34 -0.32 5.22
C THR A 162 14.08 0.42 4.10
N VAL A 163 14.07 1.74 4.17
CA VAL A 163 14.82 2.62 3.26
C VAL A 163 15.89 3.35 4.05
N GLN A 164 17.11 3.41 3.50
CA GLN A 164 18.21 4.18 4.05
C GLN A 164 18.53 5.36 3.13
N LEU A 165 18.54 6.57 3.68
CA LEU A 165 18.94 7.77 2.96
C LEU A 165 20.41 8.15 3.22
N LEU A 166 21.01 8.79 2.25
CA LEU A 166 22.23 9.58 2.44
C LEU A 166 21.90 10.82 3.28
N ARG A 167 22.92 11.42 3.86
CA ARG A 167 22.77 12.73 4.54
C ARG A 167 22.54 13.80 3.49
N LEU A 168 21.43 14.52 3.61
CA LEU A 168 21.05 15.62 2.73
C LEU A 168 21.40 16.94 3.42
N SER A 169 21.92 17.89 2.65
CA SER A 169 22.04 19.28 3.07
C SER A 169 20.68 19.99 2.98
N GLU A 170 20.54 21.12 3.66
CA GLU A 170 19.35 21.97 3.57
C GLU A 170 19.09 22.44 2.14
N GLN A 171 20.13 22.78 1.40
CA GLN A 171 20.02 23.20 0.01
C GLN A 171 19.45 22.08 -0.88
N GLU A 172 19.94 20.84 -0.76
CA GLU A 172 19.45 19.70 -1.54
C GLU A 172 17.97 19.39 -1.24
N ILE A 173 17.56 19.52 0.03
CA ILE A 173 16.16 19.33 0.43
C ILE A 173 15.28 20.40 -0.23
N ARG A 174 15.68 21.68 -0.17
CA ARG A 174 14.93 22.79 -0.77
C ARG A 174 14.86 22.70 -2.29
N GLU A 175 15.96 22.34 -2.96
CA GLU A 175 15.99 22.10 -4.41
C GLU A 175 15.01 20.97 -4.81
N TYR A 176 14.98 19.89 -4.03
CA TYR A 176 14.04 18.80 -4.31
C TYR A 176 12.58 19.25 -4.10
N ILE A 177 12.26 19.97 -3.03
CA ILE A 177 10.91 20.49 -2.79
C ILE A 177 10.48 21.41 -3.92
N ALA A 178 11.37 22.30 -4.37
CA ALA A 178 11.12 23.23 -5.48
C ALA A 178 10.80 22.52 -6.82
N SER A 179 11.20 21.26 -6.99
CA SER A 179 10.81 20.45 -8.16
C SER A 179 9.33 20.08 -8.19
N GLY A 180 8.61 20.23 -7.08
CA GLY A 180 7.20 19.85 -6.93
C GLY A 180 6.97 18.35 -6.71
N ASP A 181 8.00 17.50 -6.79
CA ASP A 181 7.87 16.03 -6.71
C ASP A 181 7.57 15.50 -5.30
N SER A 182 7.65 16.35 -4.27
CA SER A 182 7.49 15.97 -2.86
C SER A 182 6.05 15.88 -2.38
N MET A 183 5.11 16.66 -2.98
CA MET A 183 3.84 17.02 -2.35
C MET A 183 2.77 15.92 -2.34
N ASP A 184 2.84 14.97 -3.26
CA ASP A 184 1.85 13.89 -3.42
C ASP A 184 2.28 12.56 -2.77
N LYS A 185 3.38 12.57 -1.99
CA LYS A 185 4.03 11.36 -1.49
C LYS A 185 4.12 11.33 0.04
N ALA A 186 3.88 10.15 0.63
CA ALA A 186 4.13 9.92 2.05
C ALA A 186 5.62 10.15 2.38
N GLY A 187 5.90 10.83 3.48
CA GLY A 187 7.28 11.20 3.87
C GLY A 187 7.94 12.23 2.95
N ALA A 188 7.16 12.87 2.06
CA ALA A 188 7.58 13.92 1.13
C ALA A 188 8.63 13.50 0.11
N TYR A 189 8.80 12.20 -0.23
CA TYR A 189 9.73 11.78 -1.28
C TYR A 189 9.22 10.61 -2.11
N GLY A 190 9.74 10.48 -3.33
CA GLY A 190 9.56 9.32 -4.19
C GLY A 190 10.87 8.59 -4.42
N ILE A 191 10.89 7.25 -4.25
CA ILE A 191 12.08 6.44 -4.53
C ILE A 191 12.48 6.46 -6.00
N GLN A 192 11.53 6.79 -6.88
CA GLN A 192 11.75 7.03 -8.30
C GLN A 192 12.09 8.51 -8.56
N GLY A 193 12.55 8.79 -9.77
CA GLY A 193 12.84 10.16 -10.19
C GLY A 193 14.07 10.75 -9.52
N ILE A 194 14.07 12.07 -9.35
CA ILE A 194 15.25 12.82 -8.93
C ILE A 194 15.71 12.54 -7.49
N PHE A 195 14.81 12.08 -6.62
CA PHE A 195 15.17 11.74 -5.24
C PHE A 195 15.98 10.45 -5.15
N ALA A 196 15.95 9.58 -6.16
CA ALA A 196 16.69 8.32 -6.18
C ALA A 196 18.18 8.50 -5.87
N ARG A 197 18.78 9.64 -6.23
CA ARG A 197 20.17 10.00 -5.93
C ARG A 197 20.52 10.06 -4.44
N PHE A 198 19.51 10.20 -3.58
CA PHE A 198 19.65 10.28 -2.11
C PHE A 198 19.35 8.95 -1.41
N VAL A 199 18.88 7.95 -2.13
CA VAL A 199 18.61 6.62 -1.58
C VAL A 199 19.90 5.81 -1.55
N LYS A 200 20.41 5.54 -0.36
CA LYS A 200 21.61 4.72 -0.16
C LYS A 200 21.35 3.23 -0.39
N GLY A 201 20.15 2.76 -0.05
CA GLY A 201 19.74 1.37 -0.21
C GLY A 201 18.37 1.10 0.38
N ILE A 202 17.85 -0.07 0.05
CA ILE A 202 16.58 -0.60 0.56
C ILE A 202 16.79 -2.03 1.08
N GLU A 203 15.98 -2.42 2.05
CA GLU A 203 15.89 -3.77 2.58
C GLU A 203 14.41 -4.16 2.58
N GLY A 204 14.02 -5.05 1.64
CA GLY A 204 12.64 -5.43 1.35
C GLY A 204 12.23 -5.16 -0.10
N ASP A 205 10.94 -4.88 -0.33
CA ASP A 205 10.33 -4.72 -1.65
C ASP A 205 10.39 -3.26 -2.14
N TYR A 206 11.03 -3.05 -3.29
CA TYR A 206 11.10 -1.75 -3.97
C TYR A 206 9.71 -1.22 -4.36
N TYR A 207 8.85 -2.08 -4.89
CA TYR A 207 7.50 -1.70 -5.32
C TYR A 207 6.58 -1.36 -4.15
N ASN A 208 6.86 -1.94 -2.96
CA ASN A 208 6.22 -1.51 -1.73
C ASN A 208 6.47 -0.02 -1.44
N VAL A 209 7.72 0.44 -1.60
CA VAL A 209 8.07 1.87 -1.41
C VAL A 209 7.37 2.77 -2.44
N MET A 210 7.12 2.27 -3.66
CA MET A 210 6.33 2.99 -4.67
C MET A 210 4.83 3.04 -4.34
N GLY A 211 4.35 2.18 -3.44
CA GLY A 211 2.98 2.19 -2.93
C GLY A 211 2.10 1.00 -3.30
N LEU A 212 2.66 -0.09 -3.89
CA LEU A 212 1.96 -1.35 -4.12
C LEU A 212 2.96 -2.50 -4.22
N PRO A 213 3.05 -3.42 -3.25
CA PRO A 213 3.98 -4.54 -3.25
C PRO A 213 3.56 -5.63 -4.24
N VAL A 214 4.05 -5.51 -5.48
CA VAL A 214 3.59 -6.28 -6.65
C VAL A 214 3.75 -7.79 -6.47
N SER A 215 4.90 -8.22 -5.95
CA SER A 215 5.18 -9.65 -5.74
C SER A 215 4.20 -10.26 -4.74
N ARG A 216 4.03 -9.62 -3.59
CA ARG A 216 3.11 -10.11 -2.55
C ARG A 216 1.65 -10.01 -3.00
N LEU A 217 1.28 -8.94 -3.72
CA LEU A 217 -0.06 -8.80 -4.30
C LEU A 217 -0.36 -9.96 -5.26
N TYR A 218 0.59 -10.34 -6.13
CA TYR A 218 0.43 -11.47 -7.03
C TYR A 218 0.16 -12.77 -6.27
N GLN A 219 0.95 -13.07 -5.23
CA GLN A 219 0.74 -14.27 -4.41
C GLN A 219 -0.61 -14.23 -3.67
N SER A 220 -0.99 -13.08 -3.14
CA SER A 220 -2.28 -12.89 -2.46
C SER A 220 -3.46 -13.06 -3.41
N LEU A 221 -3.37 -12.57 -4.65
CA LEU A 221 -4.40 -12.78 -5.67
C LEU A 221 -4.55 -14.27 -6.02
N LYS A 222 -3.45 -15.02 -6.12
CA LYS A 222 -3.51 -16.49 -6.32
C LYS A 222 -4.24 -17.20 -5.19
N LEU A 223 -3.93 -16.86 -3.95
CA LEU A 223 -4.61 -17.43 -2.78
C LEU A 223 -6.08 -17.04 -2.77
N PHE A 224 -6.38 -15.79 -3.06
CA PHE A 224 -7.73 -15.27 -3.08
C PHE A 224 -8.59 -15.91 -4.16
N CYS A 225 -8.04 -16.20 -5.36
CA CYS A 225 -8.72 -16.97 -6.41
C CYS A 225 -9.15 -18.35 -5.89
N LYS A 226 -8.28 -19.04 -5.15
CA LYS A 226 -8.63 -20.35 -4.55
C LYS A 226 -9.74 -20.21 -3.51
N GLU A 227 -9.67 -19.21 -2.64
CA GLU A 227 -10.70 -18.96 -1.60
C GLU A 227 -12.09 -18.66 -2.18
N ILE A 228 -12.15 -18.07 -3.38
CA ILE A 228 -13.41 -17.79 -4.09
C ILE A 228 -13.83 -18.90 -5.08
N GLY A 229 -13.07 -20.02 -5.16
CA GLY A 229 -13.36 -21.14 -6.05
C GLY A 229 -13.13 -20.83 -7.54
N ARG A 230 -12.24 -19.90 -7.87
CA ARG A 230 -11.85 -19.53 -9.23
C ARG A 230 -10.37 -19.85 -9.45
N ASN A 231 -10.08 -21.02 -10.00
CA ASN A 231 -8.72 -21.47 -10.33
C ASN A 231 -8.41 -21.29 -11.82
#